data_cdf0b395c42d5847d56e6d9374e98b19
#
_entry.id   cdf0b395c42d5847d56e6d9374e98b19
#
_cell.length_a   1.000
_cell.length_b   1.000
_cell.length_c   1.000
_cell.angle_alpha   90.00
_cell.angle_beta   90.00
_cell.angle_gamma   90.00
#
_symmetry.space_group_name_H-M   'P 1'
#
loop_
_entity.id
_entity.type
_entity.pdbx_description
1 polymer ?
#
loop_
_entity_poly.entity_id
_entity_poly.type
_entity_poly.pdbx_seq_one_letter_code
_entity_poly.pdbx_strand_id
1 'polypeptide(L)'
;MKLQDLVRFEIGTPLSRLNEQAGSPCYSLYDQADLQADFETRTESTQGKQICTPDNPTLLQEDDVIFSLISGSAVQVCQARAGYAFSHNYARLYPSKELDKSFLVYLLNNDTDIKRQLVASLQGSSVMKYSINQLKNLQLSPLPTLSVQQAIGQVDRLQRRITMLKKRVADNEAQLTAYLLNNFQKQCKSNIKN
;
A
#
# COMPACT_ATOMS: atom_id res chain seq x y z
N MET A 1 21.16 -14.12 -5.15
CA MET A 1 20.32 -13.78 -6.30
C MET A 1 19.75 -12.40 -6.07
N LYS A 2 19.74 -11.54 -7.09
CA LYS A 2 19.18 -10.17 -6.94
C LYS A 2 17.68 -10.15 -7.25
N LEU A 3 16.96 -9.20 -6.64
CA LEU A 3 15.53 -9.03 -6.88
C LEU A 3 15.23 -8.76 -8.37
N GLN A 4 16.09 -8.00 -9.06
CA GLN A 4 15.94 -7.73 -10.50
C GLN A 4 16.01 -8.96 -11.39
N ASP A 5 16.57 -10.05 -10.91
CA ASP A 5 16.68 -11.30 -11.67
C ASP A 5 15.32 -12.03 -11.75
N LEU A 6 14.41 -11.70 -10.81
CA LEU A 6 13.09 -12.33 -10.67
C LEU A 6 11.91 -11.35 -10.86
N VAL A 7 12.16 -10.05 -10.88
CA VAL A 7 11.11 -9.04 -10.89
C VAL A 7 11.39 -7.98 -11.95
N ARG A 8 10.43 -7.74 -12.83
CA ARG A 8 10.42 -6.56 -13.71
C ARG A 8 9.77 -5.38 -12.98
N PHE A 9 10.31 -4.19 -13.18
CA PHE A 9 9.89 -2.97 -12.49
C PHE A 9 9.33 -1.96 -13.48
N GLU A 10 8.23 -1.34 -13.13
CA GLU A 10 7.64 -0.21 -13.85
C GLU A 10 7.40 0.94 -12.87
N ILE A 11 7.87 2.14 -13.20
CA ILE A 11 7.68 3.33 -12.37
C ILE A 11 6.47 4.09 -12.90
N GLY A 12 5.64 4.61 -11.98
CA GLY A 12 4.48 5.40 -12.34
C GLY A 12 4.83 6.72 -13.02
N THR A 13 3.84 7.35 -13.61
CA THR A 13 3.99 8.59 -14.38
C THR A 13 4.23 9.79 -13.45
N PRO A 14 5.26 10.63 -13.68
CA PRO A 14 5.39 11.89 -12.96
C PRO A 14 4.17 12.78 -13.20
N LEU A 15 3.46 13.18 -12.14
CA LEU A 15 2.25 14.00 -12.27
C LEU A 15 2.50 15.32 -12.98
N SER A 16 3.70 15.90 -12.84
CA SER A 16 4.12 17.13 -13.54
C SER A 16 4.23 16.98 -15.08
N ARG A 17 4.16 15.77 -15.60
CA ARG A 17 4.17 15.48 -17.05
C ARG A 17 2.79 15.27 -17.63
N LEU A 18 1.75 15.21 -16.79
CA LEU A 18 0.38 15.08 -17.22
C LEU A 18 -0.20 16.48 -17.43
N ASN A 19 -0.82 16.70 -18.59
CA ASN A 19 -1.49 17.95 -18.90
C ASN A 19 -2.90 17.93 -18.32
N GLU A 20 -3.14 18.68 -17.23
CA GLU A 20 -4.49 18.81 -16.70
C GLU A 20 -5.36 19.63 -17.64
N GLN A 21 -6.47 19.04 -18.10
CA GLN A 21 -7.41 19.68 -19.00
C GLN A 21 -8.85 19.37 -18.61
N ALA A 22 -9.65 20.39 -18.40
CA ALA A 22 -11.08 20.24 -18.12
C ALA A 22 -11.80 19.58 -19.30
N GLY A 23 -12.71 18.64 -19.02
CA GLY A 23 -13.44 17.87 -20.03
C GLY A 23 -12.74 16.62 -20.55
N SER A 24 -11.50 16.37 -20.10
CA SER A 24 -10.77 15.13 -20.39
C SER A 24 -11.18 14.00 -19.43
N PRO A 25 -10.84 12.72 -19.75
CA PRO A 25 -11.03 11.61 -18.82
C PRO A 25 -10.37 11.89 -17.47
N CYS A 26 -11.10 11.58 -16.37
CA CYS A 26 -10.59 11.78 -15.01
C CYS A 26 -10.20 10.45 -14.38
N TYR A 27 -9.04 10.42 -13.74
CA TYR A 27 -8.46 9.25 -13.09
C TYR A 27 -8.26 9.55 -11.61
N SER A 28 -8.63 8.62 -10.73
CA SER A 28 -8.26 8.68 -9.33
C SER A 28 -6.76 8.46 -9.19
N LEU A 29 -6.09 9.23 -8.32
CA LEU A 29 -4.66 9.11 -8.07
C LEU A 29 -4.43 8.21 -6.86
N TYR A 30 -3.62 7.17 -7.06
CA TYR A 30 -3.18 6.29 -5.99
C TYR A 30 -2.21 7.03 -5.07
N ASP A 31 -2.55 7.10 -3.79
CA ASP A 31 -1.78 7.83 -2.79
C ASP A 31 -1.38 6.95 -1.58
N GLN A 32 -0.85 7.57 -0.53
CA GLN A 32 -0.40 6.86 0.66
C GLN A 32 -1.56 6.29 1.49
N ALA A 33 -2.76 6.92 1.43
CA ALA A 33 -3.95 6.38 2.09
C ALA A 33 -4.48 5.13 1.37
N ASP A 34 -4.40 5.10 0.04
CA ASP A 34 -4.70 3.92 -0.77
C ASP A 34 -3.73 2.77 -0.48
N LEU A 35 -2.43 3.08 -0.41
CA LEU A 35 -1.41 2.09 -0.05
C LEU A 35 -1.69 1.50 1.34
N GLN A 36 -2.03 2.34 2.31
CA GLN A 36 -2.37 1.89 3.66
C GLN A 36 -3.64 1.03 3.66
N ALA A 37 -4.64 1.40 2.87
CA ALA A 37 -5.87 0.64 2.72
C ALA A 37 -5.61 -0.75 2.09
N ASP A 38 -4.75 -0.83 1.06
CA ASP A 38 -4.33 -2.10 0.48
C ASP A 38 -3.48 -2.92 1.45
N PHE A 39 -2.59 -2.30 2.21
CA PHE A 39 -1.80 -2.95 3.25
C PHE A 39 -2.69 -3.59 4.32
N GLU A 40 -3.74 -2.90 4.73
CA GLU A 40 -4.74 -3.37 5.68
C GLU A 40 -5.80 -4.27 5.04
N THR A 41 -5.68 -4.58 3.76
CA THR A 41 -6.64 -5.38 2.97
C THR A 41 -8.08 -4.85 3.03
N ARG A 42 -8.25 -3.52 3.03
CA ARG A 42 -9.57 -2.86 2.93
C ARG A 42 -10.06 -2.90 1.49
N THR A 43 -11.34 -3.18 1.34
CA THR A 43 -12.00 -3.29 0.03
C THR A 43 -12.81 -2.05 -0.34
N GLU A 44 -12.94 -1.09 0.58
CA GLU A 44 -13.63 0.16 0.28
C GLU A 44 -12.72 1.06 -0.58
N SER A 45 -13.33 1.79 -1.53
CA SER A 45 -12.64 2.83 -2.30
C SER A 45 -12.33 4.02 -1.37
N THR A 46 -11.19 4.64 -1.60
CA THR A 46 -10.82 5.89 -0.91
C THR A 46 -11.26 7.07 -1.77
N GLN A 47 -11.76 8.13 -1.14
CA GLN A 47 -12.01 9.39 -1.85
C GLN A 47 -10.69 10.17 -1.91
N GLY A 48 -9.87 9.86 -2.93
CA GLY A 48 -8.59 10.49 -3.17
C GLY A 48 -8.65 11.65 -4.16
N LYS A 49 -7.48 12.22 -4.46
CA LYS A 49 -7.32 13.22 -5.51
C LYS A 49 -7.60 12.59 -6.87
N GLN A 50 -8.15 13.39 -7.78
CA GLN A 50 -8.34 13.03 -9.18
C GLN A 50 -7.51 13.94 -10.08
N ILE A 51 -7.13 13.45 -11.23
CA ILE A 51 -6.54 14.22 -12.32
C ILE A 51 -7.35 13.98 -13.59
N CYS A 52 -7.73 15.07 -14.26
CA CYS A 52 -8.41 14.98 -15.56
C CYS A 52 -7.41 15.36 -16.64
N THR A 53 -7.09 14.42 -17.53
CA THR A 53 -6.01 14.58 -18.51
C THR A 53 -6.36 13.83 -19.81
N PRO A 54 -6.00 14.41 -20.99
CA PRO A 54 -6.06 13.69 -22.25
C PRO A 54 -4.93 12.67 -22.41
N ASP A 55 -3.90 12.75 -21.55
CA ASP A 55 -2.79 11.81 -21.56
C ASP A 55 -3.26 10.44 -21.02
N ASN A 56 -2.55 9.38 -21.42
CA ASN A 56 -2.81 8.03 -20.94
C ASN A 56 -1.85 7.70 -19.76
N PRO A 57 -2.24 7.98 -18.50
CA PRO A 57 -1.40 7.61 -17.37
C PRO A 57 -1.33 6.09 -17.21
N THR A 58 -0.26 5.62 -16.56
CA THR A 58 -0.18 4.20 -16.18
C THR A 58 -1.22 3.89 -15.12
N LEU A 59 -2.10 2.93 -15.38
CA LEU A 59 -3.18 2.53 -14.47
C LEU A 59 -2.87 1.23 -13.76
N LEU A 60 -3.27 1.16 -12.50
CA LEU A 60 -3.20 -0.04 -11.68
C LEU A 60 -4.26 -1.06 -12.09
N GLN A 61 -3.90 -2.32 -11.95
CA GLN A 61 -4.82 -3.45 -12.09
C GLN A 61 -4.98 -4.16 -10.74
N GLU A 62 -6.07 -4.90 -10.60
CA GLU A 62 -6.24 -5.80 -9.45
C GLU A 62 -5.04 -6.76 -9.35
N ASP A 63 -4.61 -7.06 -8.14
CA ASP A 63 -3.47 -7.92 -7.84
C ASP A 63 -2.10 -7.41 -8.36
N ASP A 64 -1.99 -6.18 -8.82
CA ASP A 64 -0.69 -5.57 -9.03
C ASP A 64 0.08 -5.48 -7.72
N VAL A 65 1.36 -5.81 -7.75
CA VAL A 65 2.24 -5.57 -6.60
C VAL A 65 2.85 -4.18 -6.73
N ILE A 66 2.57 -3.31 -5.78
CA ILE A 66 3.09 -1.93 -5.72
C ILE A 66 4.03 -1.78 -4.54
N PHE A 67 5.15 -1.11 -4.78
CA PHE A 67 6.10 -0.69 -3.74
C PHE A 67 6.15 0.84 -3.68
N SER A 68 5.95 1.39 -2.48
CA SER A 68 6.11 2.83 -2.22
C SER A 68 7.58 3.17 -2.03
N LEU A 69 8.12 4.01 -2.90
CA LEU A 69 9.48 4.54 -2.76
C LEU A 69 9.61 5.55 -1.61
N ILE A 70 8.49 5.99 -1.02
CA ILE A 70 8.47 6.90 0.13
C ILE A 70 8.47 6.10 1.44
N SER A 71 7.52 5.18 1.61
CA SER A 71 7.36 4.44 2.87
C SER A 71 8.18 3.15 2.94
N GLY A 72 8.68 2.64 1.79
CA GLY A 72 9.38 1.36 1.73
C GLY A 72 8.48 0.14 1.95
N SER A 73 7.17 0.31 1.75
CA SER A 73 6.18 -0.75 1.94
C SER A 73 5.66 -1.28 0.61
N ALA A 74 5.40 -2.59 0.54
CA ALA A 74 4.80 -3.27 -0.60
C ALA A 74 3.38 -3.73 -0.28
N VAL A 75 2.51 -3.70 -1.29
CA VAL A 75 1.12 -4.17 -1.19
C VAL A 75 0.67 -4.86 -2.48
N GLN A 76 -0.39 -5.65 -2.40
CA GLN A 76 -1.19 -6.04 -3.56
C GLN A 76 -2.39 -5.11 -3.66
N VAL A 77 -2.60 -4.56 -4.85
CA VAL A 77 -3.71 -3.64 -5.15
C VAL A 77 -5.04 -4.40 -5.12
N CYS A 78 -6.00 -3.90 -4.36
CA CYS A 78 -7.32 -4.51 -4.35
C CYS A 78 -8.18 -4.00 -5.52
N GLN A 79 -9.24 -4.76 -5.85
CA GLN A 79 -10.20 -4.44 -6.91
C GLN A 79 -10.75 -3.00 -6.85
N ALA A 80 -10.99 -2.47 -5.65
CA ALA A 80 -11.54 -1.12 -5.49
C ALA A 80 -10.61 0.00 -5.98
N ARG A 81 -9.32 -0.26 -6.16
CA ARG A 81 -8.30 0.67 -6.65
C ARG A 81 -7.76 0.31 -8.03
N ALA A 82 -8.37 -0.69 -8.69
CA ALA A 82 -8.13 -0.93 -10.12
C ALA A 82 -8.56 0.28 -10.94
N GLY A 83 -7.75 0.67 -11.92
CA GLY A 83 -7.98 1.87 -12.74
C GLY A 83 -7.44 3.17 -12.15
N TYR A 84 -6.84 3.17 -10.95
CA TYR A 84 -6.18 4.35 -10.41
C TYR A 84 -4.85 4.60 -11.12
N ALA A 85 -4.57 5.86 -11.42
CA ALA A 85 -3.27 6.29 -11.91
C ALA A 85 -2.27 6.41 -10.75
N PHE A 86 -1.01 6.03 -10.95
CA PHE A 86 0.00 6.11 -9.91
C PHE A 86 1.22 6.92 -10.35
N SER A 87 1.79 7.64 -9.38
CA SER A 87 2.91 8.54 -9.62
C SER A 87 4.27 7.84 -9.55
N HIS A 88 5.34 8.54 -9.95
CA HIS A 88 6.74 8.11 -9.84
C HIS A 88 7.22 7.85 -8.39
N ASN A 89 6.37 8.06 -7.39
CA ASN A 89 6.62 7.67 -6.00
C ASN A 89 6.36 6.19 -5.74
N TYR A 90 5.80 5.50 -6.71
CA TYR A 90 5.45 4.09 -6.64
C TYR A 90 6.09 3.33 -7.79
N ALA A 91 6.49 2.10 -7.51
CA ALA A 91 6.96 1.16 -8.51
C ALA A 91 6.04 -0.07 -8.53
N ARG A 92 5.54 -0.42 -9.72
CA ARG A 92 4.83 -1.68 -9.94
C ARG A 92 5.84 -2.79 -10.21
N LEU A 93 5.66 -3.91 -9.54
CA LEU A 93 6.54 -5.05 -9.53
C LEU A 93 5.86 -6.23 -10.21
N TYR A 94 6.50 -6.78 -11.23
CA TYR A 94 6.04 -7.95 -11.98
C TYR A 94 6.95 -9.14 -11.64
N PRO A 95 6.58 -9.98 -10.65
CA PRO A 95 7.37 -11.16 -10.33
C PRO A 95 7.31 -12.18 -11.46
N SER A 96 8.39 -12.92 -11.62
CA SER A 96 8.47 -14.07 -12.53
C SER A 96 7.60 -15.22 -12.02
N LYS A 97 7.46 -16.28 -12.83
CA LYS A 97 6.69 -17.47 -12.44
C LYS A 97 7.29 -18.24 -11.25
N GLU A 98 8.53 -17.96 -10.88
CA GLU A 98 9.23 -18.58 -9.75
C GLU A 98 8.99 -17.87 -8.41
N LEU A 99 8.36 -16.70 -8.45
CA LEU A 99 8.14 -15.85 -7.28
C LEU A 99 6.65 -15.49 -7.12
N ASP A 100 6.02 -15.99 -6.07
CA ASP A 100 4.63 -15.68 -5.75
C ASP A 100 4.45 -14.21 -5.36
N LYS A 101 3.36 -13.58 -5.82
CA LYS A 101 3.06 -12.16 -5.56
C LYS A 101 2.90 -11.85 -4.07
N SER A 102 2.16 -12.68 -3.34
CA SER A 102 1.91 -12.47 -1.91
C SER A 102 3.19 -12.70 -1.10
N PHE A 103 4.00 -13.67 -1.52
CA PHE A 103 5.30 -13.91 -0.91
C PHE A 103 6.28 -12.76 -1.18
N LEU A 104 6.28 -12.17 -2.37
CA LEU A 104 7.08 -10.96 -2.66
C LEU A 104 6.68 -9.81 -1.72
N VAL A 105 5.38 -9.59 -1.49
CA VAL A 105 4.89 -8.60 -0.53
C VAL A 105 5.38 -8.92 0.88
N TYR A 106 5.31 -10.18 1.31
CA TYR A 106 5.84 -10.62 2.59
C TYR A 106 7.37 -10.36 2.70
N LEU A 107 8.16 -10.73 1.70
CA LEU A 107 9.61 -10.50 1.68
C LEU A 107 9.94 -9.02 1.87
N LEU A 108 9.33 -8.14 1.09
CA LEU A 108 9.62 -6.71 1.13
C LEU A 108 9.20 -6.05 2.45
N ASN A 109 8.14 -6.57 3.10
CA ASN A 109 7.60 -5.97 4.32
C ASN A 109 8.13 -6.61 5.61
N ASN A 110 8.50 -7.89 5.61
CA ASN A 110 8.73 -8.64 6.86
C ASN A 110 10.06 -9.34 6.93
N ASP A 111 10.71 -9.66 5.79
CA ASP A 111 12.02 -10.30 5.81
C ASP A 111 13.07 -9.37 6.45
N THR A 112 13.77 -9.88 7.46
CA THR A 112 14.70 -9.09 8.26
C THR A 112 15.94 -8.66 7.48
N ASP A 113 16.42 -9.50 6.56
CA ASP A 113 17.61 -9.22 5.77
C ASP A 113 17.29 -8.19 4.68
N ILE A 114 16.12 -8.30 4.05
CA ILE A 114 15.63 -7.31 3.09
C ILE A 114 15.42 -5.95 3.78
N LYS A 115 14.78 -5.93 4.96
CA LYS A 115 14.61 -4.69 5.73
C LYS A 115 15.95 -4.05 6.09
N ARG A 116 16.92 -4.84 6.53
CA ARG A 116 18.26 -4.34 6.85
C ARG A 116 18.94 -3.71 5.62
N GLN A 117 18.83 -4.35 4.45
CA GLN A 117 19.36 -3.81 3.19
C GLN A 117 18.65 -2.50 2.81
N LEU A 118 17.32 -2.43 2.91
CA LEU A 118 16.55 -1.22 2.64
C LEU A 118 16.95 -0.06 3.56
N VAL A 119 17.04 -0.30 4.88
CA VAL A 119 17.47 0.71 5.86
C VAL A 119 18.90 1.16 5.61
N ALA A 120 19.84 0.23 5.37
CA ALA A 120 21.22 0.56 5.07
C ALA A 120 21.34 1.45 3.82
N SER A 121 20.46 1.28 2.85
CA SER A 121 20.46 2.06 1.61
C SER A 121 19.99 3.51 1.79
N LEU A 122 19.34 3.85 2.90
CA LEU A 122 18.91 5.22 3.23
C LEU A 122 19.99 6.03 3.97
N GLN A 123 21.00 5.36 4.53
CA GLN A 123 22.08 6.04 5.25
C GLN A 123 22.92 6.91 4.29
N GLY A 124 23.03 8.19 4.62
CA GLY A 124 23.76 9.18 3.81
C GLY A 124 22.92 9.96 2.80
N SER A 125 21.61 9.72 2.71
CA SER A 125 20.71 10.51 1.88
C SER A 125 20.01 11.60 2.71
N SER A 126 20.02 12.83 2.23
CA SER A 126 19.26 13.95 2.82
C SER A 126 17.74 13.79 2.62
N VAL A 127 17.32 12.93 1.71
CA VAL A 127 15.92 12.62 1.42
C VAL A 127 15.67 11.16 1.72
N MET A 128 14.78 10.87 2.68
CA MET A 128 14.37 9.51 3.02
C MET A 128 13.44 8.95 1.93
N LYS A 129 14.02 8.62 0.77
CA LYS A 129 13.32 8.04 -0.36
C LYS A 129 14.14 6.89 -0.94
N TYR A 130 13.50 5.75 -1.12
CA TYR A 130 14.09 4.59 -1.76
C TYR A 130 14.24 4.82 -3.27
N SER A 131 15.35 4.40 -3.84
CA SER A 131 15.53 4.42 -5.29
C SER A 131 15.17 3.06 -5.89
N ILE A 132 14.74 3.08 -7.15
CA ILE A 132 14.48 1.84 -7.90
C ILE A 132 15.75 0.96 -8.03
N ASN A 133 16.92 1.58 -8.10
CA ASN A 133 18.19 0.85 -8.19
C ASN A 133 18.52 0.13 -6.88
N GLN A 134 18.22 0.73 -5.73
CA GLN A 134 18.35 0.05 -4.43
C GLN A 134 17.45 -1.18 -4.39
N LEU A 135 16.18 -1.02 -4.78
CA LEU A 135 15.22 -2.11 -4.82
C LEU A 135 15.67 -3.24 -5.75
N LYS A 136 16.15 -2.92 -6.97
CA LYS A 136 16.67 -3.89 -7.94
C LYS A 136 17.85 -4.71 -7.41
N ASN A 137 18.71 -4.09 -6.61
CA ASN A 137 19.92 -4.71 -6.07
C ASN A 137 19.73 -5.46 -4.76
N LEU A 138 18.53 -5.54 -4.19
CA LEU A 138 18.26 -6.33 -3.00
C LEU A 138 18.67 -7.79 -3.22
N GLN A 139 19.44 -8.31 -2.27
CA GLN A 139 19.90 -9.70 -2.28
C GLN A 139 18.84 -10.58 -1.63
N LEU A 140 18.34 -11.56 -2.36
CA LEU A 140 17.41 -12.54 -1.87
C LEU A 140 18.15 -13.80 -1.43
N SER A 141 17.75 -14.37 -0.29
CA SER A 141 18.06 -15.72 0.10
C SER A 141 17.49 -16.74 -0.91
N PRO A 142 17.95 -17.99 -0.94
CA PRO A 142 17.34 -19.03 -1.76
C PRO A 142 15.84 -19.11 -1.50
N LEU A 143 15.06 -19.13 -2.59
CA LEU A 143 13.60 -19.17 -2.48
C LEU A 143 13.12 -20.58 -2.10
N PRO A 144 12.11 -20.70 -1.23
CA PRO A 144 11.43 -21.98 -1.03
C PRO A 144 10.60 -22.36 -2.26
N THR A 145 10.01 -23.54 -2.26
CA THR A 145 9.09 -23.97 -3.32
C THR A 145 7.88 -23.05 -3.42
N LEU A 146 7.26 -22.96 -4.61
CA LEU A 146 6.10 -22.09 -4.83
C LEU A 146 4.95 -22.37 -3.85
N SER A 147 4.71 -23.63 -3.50
CA SER A 147 3.67 -23.98 -2.50
C SER A 147 3.95 -23.39 -1.12
N VAL A 148 5.22 -23.40 -0.71
CA VAL A 148 5.64 -22.78 0.56
C VAL A 148 5.57 -21.26 0.48
N GLN A 149 5.96 -20.65 -0.63
CA GLN A 149 5.82 -19.21 -0.87
C GLN A 149 4.37 -18.77 -0.74
N GLN A 150 3.45 -19.46 -1.43
CA GLN A 150 2.01 -19.18 -1.38
C GLN A 150 1.46 -19.30 0.04
N ALA A 151 1.85 -20.34 0.78
CA ALA A 151 1.42 -20.51 2.15
C ALA A 151 1.89 -19.35 3.05
N ILE A 152 3.16 -18.96 2.97
CA ILE A 152 3.72 -17.83 3.75
C ILE A 152 2.99 -16.53 3.38
N GLY A 153 2.85 -16.23 2.08
CA GLY A 153 2.18 -15.03 1.61
C GLY A 153 0.72 -14.93 2.04
N GLN A 154 -0.02 -16.06 2.00
CA GLN A 154 -1.40 -16.13 2.48
C GLN A 154 -1.50 -15.91 3.99
N VAL A 155 -0.64 -16.55 4.78
CA VAL A 155 -0.61 -16.38 6.24
C VAL A 155 -0.33 -14.91 6.60
N ASP A 156 0.64 -14.28 5.97
CA ASP A 156 0.94 -12.86 6.17
C ASP A 156 -0.26 -11.96 5.83
N ARG A 157 -0.90 -12.19 4.67
CA ARG A 157 -2.09 -11.45 4.25
C ARG A 157 -3.24 -11.60 5.24
N LEU A 158 -3.51 -12.83 5.71
CA LEU A 158 -4.56 -13.10 6.69
C LEU A 158 -4.22 -12.46 8.04
N GLN A 159 -2.98 -12.52 8.48
CA GLN A 159 -2.54 -11.88 9.72
C GLN A 159 -2.73 -10.36 9.69
N ARG A 160 -2.38 -9.70 8.58
CA ARG A 160 -2.64 -8.26 8.39
C ARG A 160 -4.14 -7.97 8.44
N ARG A 161 -4.97 -8.78 7.79
CA ARG A 161 -6.44 -8.66 7.82
C ARG A 161 -7.00 -8.78 9.24
N ILE A 162 -6.56 -9.79 10.00
CA ILE A 162 -6.98 -9.99 11.39
C ILE A 162 -6.58 -8.78 12.25
N THR A 163 -5.36 -8.32 12.11
CA THR A 163 -4.86 -7.16 12.87
C THR A 163 -5.69 -5.92 12.59
N MET A 164 -6.01 -5.66 11.33
CA MET A 164 -6.87 -4.54 10.93
C MET A 164 -8.27 -4.66 11.52
N LEU A 165 -8.89 -5.84 11.44
CA LEU A 165 -10.23 -6.07 11.99
C LEU A 165 -10.27 -5.86 13.51
N LYS A 166 -9.26 -6.37 14.24
CA LYS A 166 -9.14 -6.15 15.69
C LYS A 166 -9.02 -4.66 16.03
N LYS A 167 -8.19 -3.92 15.28
CA LYS A 167 -8.06 -2.47 15.45
C LYS A 167 -9.40 -1.76 15.21
N ARG A 168 -10.11 -2.09 14.14
CA ARG A 168 -11.42 -1.52 13.81
C ARG A 168 -12.47 -1.79 14.89
N VAL A 169 -12.47 -2.98 15.47
CA VAL A 169 -13.36 -3.31 16.61
C VAL A 169 -13.04 -2.41 17.79
N ALA A 170 -11.77 -2.30 18.19
CA ALA A 170 -11.35 -1.46 19.31
C ALA A 170 -11.70 0.02 19.08
N ASP A 171 -11.47 0.54 17.87
CA ASP A 171 -11.80 1.93 17.51
C ASP A 171 -13.33 2.17 17.59
N ASN A 172 -14.15 1.22 17.10
CA ASN A 172 -15.61 1.30 17.18
C ASN A 172 -16.13 1.27 18.64
N GLU A 173 -15.56 0.40 19.47
CA GLU A 173 -15.91 0.33 20.91
C GLU A 173 -15.56 1.65 21.63
N ALA A 174 -14.40 2.24 21.34
CA ALA A 174 -14.02 3.53 21.89
C ALA A 174 -14.97 4.65 21.44
N GLN A 175 -15.36 4.66 20.15
CA GLN A 175 -16.32 5.64 19.62
C GLN A 175 -17.70 5.47 20.28
N LEU A 176 -18.18 4.24 20.42
CA LEU A 176 -19.46 3.95 21.08
C LEU A 176 -19.46 4.44 22.54
N THR A 177 -18.39 4.16 23.26
CA THR A 177 -18.22 4.60 24.65
C THR A 177 -18.25 6.12 24.75
N ALA A 178 -17.50 6.82 23.89
CA ALA A 178 -17.50 8.28 23.84
C ALA A 178 -18.90 8.85 23.53
N TYR A 179 -19.61 8.24 22.58
CA TYR A 179 -20.99 8.63 22.25
C TYR A 179 -21.95 8.48 23.44
N LEU A 180 -21.88 7.35 24.14
CA LEU A 180 -22.72 7.08 25.33
C LEU A 180 -22.43 8.08 26.44
N LEU A 181 -21.15 8.36 26.74
CA LEU A 181 -20.76 9.34 27.77
C LEU A 181 -21.27 10.75 27.44
N ASN A 182 -21.14 11.16 26.18
CA ASN A 182 -21.65 12.46 25.72
C ASN A 182 -23.18 12.56 25.86
N ASN A 183 -23.91 11.49 25.58
CA ASN A 183 -25.37 11.48 25.75
C ASN A 183 -25.77 11.54 27.22
N PHE A 184 -25.10 10.79 28.08
CA PHE A 184 -25.32 10.86 29.55
C PHE A 184 -25.07 12.27 30.08
N GLN A 185 -23.98 12.92 29.66
CA GLN A 185 -23.68 14.27 30.08
C GLN A 185 -24.77 15.26 29.64
N LYS A 186 -25.31 15.13 28.42
CA LYS A 186 -26.41 15.97 27.93
C LYS A 186 -27.69 15.78 28.77
N GLN A 187 -28.04 14.49 29.07
CA GLN A 187 -29.20 14.19 29.91
C GLN A 187 -29.06 14.76 31.33
N CYS A 188 -27.91 14.63 31.96
CA CYS A 188 -27.64 15.21 33.26
C CYS A 188 -27.81 16.75 33.25
N LYS A 189 -27.30 17.43 32.21
CA LYS A 189 -27.45 18.91 32.08
C LYS A 189 -28.90 19.37 31.85
N SER A 190 -29.73 18.57 31.16
CA SER A 190 -31.14 18.88 30.96
C SER A 190 -31.97 18.72 32.25
N ASN A 191 -31.63 17.71 33.07
CA ASN A 191 -32.33 17.45 34.35
C ASN A 191 -31.97 18.47 35.46
N ILE A 192 -30.87 19.21 35.35
CA ILE A 192 -30.47 20.23 36.31
C ILE A 192 -31.16 21.60 35.99
N LYS A 193 -31.72 21.75 34.78
CA LYS A 193 -32.38 23.01 34.35
C LYS A 193 -33.90 23.03 34.57
N ASN A 194 -34.48 21.91 35.03
CA ASN A 194 -35.87 21.81 35.48
C ASN A 194 -35.92 21.71 37.01
#